data_e0cd8ab1b7f53b13ac791693d179dd06
#
_entry.id   e0cd8ab1b7f53b13ac791693d179dd06
#
_cell.length_a   1.000
_cell.length_b   1.000
_cell.length_c   1.000
_cell.angle_alpha   90.00
_cell.angle_beta   90.00
_cell.angle_gamma   90.00
#
_symmetry.space_group_name_H-M   'P 1'
#
loop_
_entity.id
_entity.type
_entity.pdbx_description
1 polymer ?
#
loop_
_entity_poly.entity_id
_entity_poly.type
_entity_poly.pdbx_seq_one_letter_code
_entity_poly.pdbx_strand_id
1 'polypeptide(L)'
;GVTIFTVAFSTYFTFLVPGGVGLYWIFSNLFSTALIYILNAVYNPKKYIDYEALEESKRLLAEQKAVEDAYKKKMAPYKAKEKEDYKRFFAKDNENKQLMFYSESSGFYKYYRGMIEELLENSDIVIHYVTSDPEDQVFQIRHERFKAYYIGEIKLITLMMKLDCDIVVMTMPDLETYHIKRSYVRKDMEYIHVPHSIDSMNMTYRKGSIDHFDTIFCVGPHHKDEVEKMEETYDLPHKVLLNWGYCLLDDMRKDYESKEKVINEQKTILIAPSWQEDNIVDSCLE
;
A
#
# COMPACT_ATOMS: atom_id res chain seq x y z
N GLY A 1 24.56 -27.80 -3.87
CA GLY A 1 23.55 -28.38 -2.98
C GLY A 1 22.42 -29.11 -3.72
N VAL A 2 21.72 -28.43 -4.63
CA VAL A 2 20.52 -28.97 -5.31
C VAL A 2 20.84 -30.21 -6.14
N THR A 3 21.92 -30.21 -6.89
CA THR A 3 22.33 -31.33 -7.78
C THR A 3 22.60 -32.62 -6.97
N ILE A 4 23.29 -32.51 -5.83
CA ILE A 4 23.60 -33.68 -4.98
C ILE A 4 22.31 -34.24 -4.37
N PHE A 5 21.40 -33.36 -3.91
CA PHE A 5 20.10 -33.76 -3.39
C PHE A 5 19.26 -34.48 -4.45
N THR A 6 19.20 -33.94 -5.68
CA THR A 6 18.44 -34.53 -6.79
C THR A 6 18.97 -35.91 -7.17
N VAL A 7 20.30 -36.07 -7.24
CA VAL A 7 20.92 -37.36 -7.52
C VAL A 7 20.64 -38.38 -6.42
N ALA A 8 20.83 -38.02 -5.15
CA ALA A 8 20.56 -38.90 -4.01
C ALA A 8 19.06 -39.29 -3.96
N PHE A 9 18.16 -38.35 -4.15
CA PHE A 9 16.74 -38.59 -4.20
C PHE A 9 16.33 -39.52 -5.36
N SER A 10 16.83 -39.27 -6.56
CA SER A 10 16.58 -40.13 -7.72
C SER A 10 17.11 -41.55 -7.52
N THR A 11 18.29 -41.69 -6.89
CA THR A 11 18.87 -42.99 -6.59
C THR A 11 18.01 -43.75 -5.56
N TYR A 12 17.59 -43.11 -4.50
CA TYR A 12 16.69 -43.71 -3.51
C TYR A 12 15.38 -44.19 -4.10
N PHE A 13 14.73 -43.35 -4.94
CA PHE A 13 13.48 -43.73 -5.59
C PHE A 13 13.64 -44.88 -6.61
N THR A 14 14.82 -45.03 -7.24
CA THR A 14 15.06 -46.14 -8.17
C THR A 14 14.93 -47.52 -7.48
N PHE A 15 15.16 -47.61 -6.18
CA PHE A 15 14.96 -48.83 -5.41
C PHE A 15 13.50 -49.11 -5.01
N LEU A 16 12.64 -48.08 -5.04
CA LEU A 16 11.23 -48.18 -4.60
C LEU A 16 10.26 -48.39 -5.76
N VAL A 17 10.67 -48.14 -6.99
CA VAL A 17 9.82 -48.23 -8.18
C VAL A 17 10.15 -49.48 -9.01
N PRO A 18 9.20 -50.01 -9.82
CA PRO A 18 9.45 -51.13 -10.72
C PRO A 18 10.64 -50.82 -11.63
N GLY A 19 11.51 -51.79 -11.84
CA GLY A 19 12.80 -51.61 -12.54
C GLY A 19 12.71 -50.95 -13.92
N GLY A 20 11.58 -51.10 -14.62
CA GLY A 20 11.33 -50.40 -15.89
C GLY A 20 11.26 -48.87 -15.75
N VAL A 21 10.72 -48.35 -14.63
CA VAL A 21 10.66 -46.92 -14.39
C VAL A 21 12.04 -46.34 -14.05
N GLY A 22 12.83 -47.09 -13.29
CA GLY A 22 14.21 -46.72 -12.99
C GLY A 22 15.08 -46.64 -14.25
N LEU A 23 14.96 -47.62 -15.14
CA LEU A 23 15.62 -47.61 -16.44
C LEU A 23 15.17 -46.44 -17.32
N TYR A 24 13.89 -46.16 -17.40
CA TYR A 24 13.34 -45.00 -18.10
C TYR A 24 13.95 -43.69 -17.61
N TRP A 25 14.06 -43.49 -16.31
CA TRP A 25 14.66 -42.29 -15.73
C TRP A 25 16.15 -42.14 -16.06
N ILE A 26 16.89 -43.24 -15.99
CA ILE A 26 18.33 -43.24 -16.37
C ILE A 26 18.47 -42.85 -17.85
N PHE A 27 17.74 -43.50 -18.76
CA PHE A 27 17.82 -43.19 -20.18
C PHE A 27 17.32 -41.79 -20.51
N SER A 28 16.24 -41.34 -19.86
CA SER A 28 15.70 -39.98 -20.03
C SER A 28 16.73 -38.90 -19.62
N ASN A 29 17.41 -39.10 -18.49
CA ASN A 29 18.46 -38.19 -18.02
C ASN A 29 19.68 -38.19 -18.95
N LEU A 30 20.13 -39.37 -19.39
CA LEU A 30 21.23 -39.49 -20.34
C LEU A 30 20.92 -38.84 -21.69
N PHE A 31 19.71 -39.09 -22.20
CA PHE A 31 19.25 -38.51 -23.47
C PHE A 31 19.10 -36.98 -23.35
N SER A 32 18.50 -36.49 -22.27
CA SER A 32 18.36 -35.05 -22.02
C SER A 32 19.72 -34.36 -21.91
N THR A 33 20.68 -35.00 -21.26
CA THR A 33 22.04 -34.49 -21.16
C THR A 33 22.71 -34.43 -22.52
N ALA A 34 22.65 -35.53 -23.30
CA ALA A 34 23.19 -35.56 -24.65
C ALA A 34 22.54 -34.52 -25.55
N LEU A 35 21.19 -34.35 -25.46
CA LEU A 35 20.43 -33.37 -26.23
C LEU A 35 20.87 -31.94 -25.91
N ILE A 36 21.12 -31.62 -24.62
CA ILE A 36 21.64 -30.30 -24.24
C ILE A 36 23.00 -30.02 -24.89
N TYR A 37 23.91 -30.99 -24.90
CA TYR A 37 25.20 -30.82 -25.55
C TYR A 37 25.07 -30.63 -27.07
N ILE A 38 24.20 -31.39 -27.70
CA ILE A 38 23.94 -31.28 -29.14
C ILE A 38 23.30 -29.94 -29.49
N LEU A 39 22.29 -29.51 -28.69
CA LEU A 39 21.63 -28.22 -28.88
C LEU A 39 22.60 -27.06 -28.68
N ASN A 40 23.46 -27.12 -27.67
CA ASN A 40 24.46 -26.09 -27.44
C ASN A 40 25.52 -26.03 -28.57
N ALA A 41 25.83 -27.15 -29.18
CA ALA A 41 26.77 -27.20 -30.33
C ALA A 41 26.14 -26.67 -31.63
N VAL A 42 24.86 -27.00 -31.88
CA VAL A 42 24.13 -26.60 -33.09
C VAL A 42 23.55 -25.19 -33.00
N TYR A 43 22.96 -24.86 -31.87
CA TYR A 43 22.27 -23.58 -31.61
C TYR A 43 22.99 -22.74 -30.58
N ASN A 44 24.24 -22.56 -30.61
CA ASN A 44 25.00 -21.76 -29.66
C ASN A 44 24.13 -20.65 -28.99
N PRO A 45 23.50 -20.89 -27.82
CA PRO A 45 22.55 -19.95 -27.20
C PRO A 45 23.19 -18.60 -26.91
N LYS A 46 24.49 -18.57 -26.69
CA LYS A 46 25.26 -17.35 -26.41
C LYS A 46 25.20 -16.31 -27.54
N LYS A 47 24.90 -16.73 -28.79
CA LYS A 47 24.74 -15.78 -29.90
C LYS A 47 23.43 -14.99 -29.87
N TYR A 48 22.45 -15.47 -29.12
CA TYR A 48 21.09 -14.88 -29.03
C TYR A 48 20.83 -14.18 -27.71
N ILE A 49 21.78 -14.21 -26.79
CA ILE A 49 21.68 -13.52 -25.55
C ILE A 49 22.22 -12.10 -25.76
N ASP A 50 21.35 -11.11 -25.52
CA ASP A 50 21.76 -9.72 -25.38
C ASP A 50 22.45 -9.57 -24.03
N TYR A 51 23.77 -9.56 -24.04
CA TYR A 51 24.58 -9.47 -22.84
C TYR A 51 24.49 -8.08 -22.20
N GLU A 52 24.26 -7.03 -22.99
CA GLU A 52 24.14 -5.67 -22.51
C GLU A 52 22.84 -5.50 -21.70
N ALA A 53 21.71 -5.94 -22.27
CA ALA A 53 20.43 -5.98 -21.56
C ALA A 53 20.46 -6.88 -20.31
N LEU A 54 21.22 -7.99 -20.35
CA LEU A 54 21.38 -8.89 -19.21
C LEU A 54 22.19 -8.23 -18.08
N GLU A 55 23.26 -7.53 -18.39
CA GLU A 55 24.06 -6.82 -17.37
C GLU A 55 23.29 -5.63 -16.80
N GLU A 56 22.54 -4.90 -17.61
CA GLU A 56 21.64 -3.86 -17.14
C GLU A 56 20.55 -4.41 -16.20
N SER A 57 19.89 -5.49 -16.58
CA SER A 57 18.93 -6.18 -15.70
C SER A 57 19.55 -6.62 -14.37
N LYS A 58 20.77 -7.15 -14.40
CA LYS A 58 21.48 -7.53 -13.17
C LYS A 58 21.78 -6.32 -12.29
N ARG A 59 22.20 -5.20 -12.89
CA ARG A 59 22.45 -3.96 -12.18
C ARG A 59 21.18 -3.46 -11.48
N LEU A 60 20.07 -3.36 -12.24
CA LEU A 60 18.78 -2.95 -11.69
C LEU A 60 18.30 -3.85 -10.57
N LEU A 61 18.44 -5.18 -10.71
CA LEU A 61 18.12 -6.13 -9.66
C LEU A 61 19.00 -5.97 -8.42
N ALA A 62 20.29 -5.68 -8.61
CA ALA A 62 21.20 -5.44 -7.50
C ALA A 62 20.85 -4.12 -6.77
N GLU A 63 20.50 -3.08 -7.49
CA GLU A 63 20.04 -1.81 -6.94
C GLU A 63 18.72 -1.99 -6.17
N GLN A 64 17.73 -2.66 -6.75
CA GLN A 64 16.47 -2.98 -6.08
C GLN A 64 16.71 -3.78 -4.79
N LYS A 65 17.57 -4.79 -4.84
CA LYS A 65 17.91 -5.60 -3.67
C LYS A 65 18.61 -4.77 -2.59
N ALA A 66 19.49 -3.87 -2.97
CA ALA A 66 20.16 -2.97 -2.02
C ALA A 66 19.16 -2.04 -1.32
N VAL A 67 18.20 -1.48 -2.05
CA VAL A 67 17.10 -0.68 -1.50
C VAL A 67 16.24 -1.51 -0.54
N GLU A 68 15.87 -2.74 -0.94
CA GLU A 68 15.08 -3.65 -0.10
C GLU A 68 15.83 -4.03 1.20
N ASP A 69 17.12 -4.32 1.10
CA ASP A 69 17.93 -4.69 2.28
C ASP A 69 18.14 -3.47 3.21
N ALA A 70 18.30 -2.27 2.65
CA ALA A 70 18.35 -1.03 3.42
C ALA A 70 17.02 -0.77 4.15
N TYR A 71 15.90 -0.95 3.47
CA TYR A 71 14.56 -0.86 4.07
C TYR A 71 14.37 -1.89 5.18
N LYS A 72 14.69 -3.16 4.94
CA LYS A 72 14.63 -4.22 5.96
C LYS A 72 15.46 -3.89 7.19
N LYS A 73 16.66 -3.32 6.99
CA LYS A 73 17.55 -2.91 8.09
C LYS A 73 16.95 -1.73 8.87
N LYS A 74 16.38 -0.74 8.19
CA LYS A 74 15.70 0.39 8.80
C LYS A 74 14.50 -0.05 9.63
N MET A 75 13.72 -1.02 9.13
CA MET A 75 12.49 -1.49 9.79
C MET A 75 12.73 -2.56 10.86
N ALA A 76 13.95 -3.12 10.96
CA ALA A 76 14.26 -4.17 11.91
C ALA A 76 13.96 -3.80 13.39
N PRO A 77 14.22 -2.58 13.88
CA PRO A 77 13.90 -2.17 15.26
C PRO A 77 12.40 -2.18 15.57
N TYR A 78 11.57 -1.97 14.56
CA TYR A 78 10.12 -1.84 14.74
C TYR A 78 9.35 -3.17 14.65
N LYS A 79 10.01 -4.27 14.30
CA LYS A 79 9.35 -5.59 14.19
C LYS A 79 8.70 -6.07 15.50
N ALA A 80 9.31 -5.73 16.62
CA ALA A 80 8.75 -6.07 17.94
C ALA A 80 7.45 -5.30 18.20
N LYS A 81 7.46 -3.99 17.96
CA LYS A 81 6.28 -3.11 18.06
C LYS A 81 5.16 -3.59 17.14
N GLU A 82 5.48 -3.87 15.87
CA GLU A 82 4.51 -4.38 14.91
C GLU A 82 3.85 -5.69 15.38
N LYS A 83 4.65 -6.62 15.90
CA LYS A 83 4.14 -7.90 16.41
C LYS A 83 3.21 -7.72 17.60
N GLU A 84 3.57 -6.82 18.52
CA GLU A 84 2.77 -6.48 19.69
C GLU A 84 1.47 -5.79 19.28
N ASP A 85 1.55 -4.76 18.44
CA ASP A 85 0.40 -4.00 17.96
C ASP A 85 -0.56 -4.88 17.14
N TYR A 86 -0.04 -5.77 16.30
CA TYR A 86 -0.86 -6.74 15.57
C TYR A 86 -1.62 -7.69 16.52
N LYS A 87 -0.92 -8.19 17.56
CA LYS A 87 -1.55 -9.03 18.59
C LYS A 87 -2.62 -8.26 19.38
N ARG A 88 -2.32 -7.00 19.75
CA ARG A 88 -3.23 -6.12 20.48
C ARG A 88 -4.46 -5.77 19.63
N PHE A 89 -4.30 -5.56 18.33
CA PHE A 89 -5.41 -5.27 17.41
C PHE A 89 -6.41 -6.43 17.35
N PHE A 90 -5.94 -7.68 17.31
CA PHE A 90 -6.79 -8.88 17.27
C PHE A 90 -7.04 -9.53 18.64
N ALA A 91 -6.77 -8.84 19.73
CA ALA A 91 -7.07 -9.35 21.06
C ALA A 91 -8.57 -9.45 21.31
N LYS A 92 -9.00 -10.44 22.09
CA LYS A 92 -10.43 -10.72 22.35
C LYS A 92 -11.17 -9.57 23.03
N ASP A 93 -10.49 -8.83 23.90
CA ASP A 93 -11.02 -7.63 24.57
C ASP A 93 -11.16 -6.44 23.60
N ASN A 94 -10.74 -6.60 22.38
CA ASN A 94 -10.78 -5.61 21.30
C ASN A 94 -11.69 -6.06 20.15
N GLU A 95 -12.61 -6.98 20.40
CA GLU A 95 -13.67 -7.38 19.48
C GLU A 95 -14.68 -6.23 19.30
N ASN A 96 -15.51 -6.30 18.24
CA ASN A 96 -16.54 -5.30 17.90
C ASN A 96 -15.98 -3.90 17.62
N LYS A 97 -14.97 -3.82 16.77
CA LYS A 97 -14.46 -2.56 16.27
C LYS A 97 -15.52 -1.85 15.42
N GLN A 98 -15.96 -0.67 15.89
CA GLN A 98 -16.93 0.13 15.14
C GLN A 98 -16.24 0.93 14.03
N LEU A 99 -15.10 1.55 14.34
CA LEU A 99 -14.46 2.49 13.43
C LEU A 99 -12.95 2.30 13.39
N MET A 100 -12.42 2.12 12.19
CA MET A 100 -10.99 2.05 11.93
C MET A 100 -10.57 3.11 10.91
N PHE A 101 -9.51 3.85 11.22
CA PHE A 101 -8.78 4.68 10.27
C PHE A 101 -7.51 3.97 9.85
N TYR A 102 -7.19 4.06 8.56
CA TYR A 102 -5.90 3.64 8.04
C TYR A 102 -5.13 4.82 7.44
N SER A 103 -3.86 4.92 7.79
CA SER A 103 -2.93 5.91 7.29
C SER A 103 -1.64 5.24 6.78
N GLU A 104 -1.17 5.65 5.63
CA GLU A 104 0.08 5.16 5.04
C GLU A 104 1.30 5.71 5.78
N SER A 105 1.21 6.94 6.31
CA SER A 105 2.29 7.61 7.03
C SER A 105 1.75 8.72 7.95
N SER A 106 2.62 9.23 8.83
CA SER A 106 2.33 10.33 9.75
C SER A 106 1.73 11.57 9.08
N GLY A 107 2.10 11.83 7.82
CA GLY A 107 1.58 12.98 7.07
C GLY A 107 0.09 12.95 6.76
N PHE A 108 -0.58 11.82 6.87
CA PHE A 108 -2.00 11.70 6.51
C PHE A 108 -2.97 11.96 7.67
N TYR A 109 -2.51 11.92 8.92
CA TYR A 109 -3.37 12.23 10.08
C TYR A 109 -4.10 13.57 9.96
N LYS A 110 -3.47 14.57 9.36
CA LYS A 110 -4.05 15.91 9.15
C LYS A 110 -5.38 15.91 8.37
N TYR A 111 -5.62 14.89 7.53
CA TYR A 111 -6.86 14.77 6.77
C TYR A 111 -8.01 14.17 7.59
N TYR A 112 -7.70 13.49 8.69
CA TYR A 112 -8.65 12.87 9.60
C TYR A 112 -8.83 13.66 10.88
N ARG A 113 -7.91 14.57 11.21
CA ARG A 113 -7.82 15.22 12.53
C ARG A 113 -9.15 15.79 13.00
N GLY A 114 -9.78 16.65 12.22
CA GLY A 114 -11.03 17.26 12.60
C GLY A 114 -12.14 16.25 12.85
N MET A 115 -12.22 15.19 12.06
CA MET A 115 -13.18 14.10 12.25
C MET A 115 -12.91 13.32 13.54
N ILE A 116 -11.66 12.98 13.78
CA ILE A 116 -11.25 12.22 14.97
C ILE A 116 -11.51 13.02 16.23
N GLU A 117 -11.14 14.30 16.26
CA GLU A 117 -11.36 15.21 17.39
C GLU A 117 -12.87 15.35 17.68
N GLU A 118 -13.68 15.60 16.66
CA GLU A 118 -15.15 15.71 16.80
C GLU A 118 -15.77 14.42 17.35
N LEU A 119 -15.34 13.25 16.85
CA LEU A 119 -15.83 11.96 17.34
C LEU A 119 -15.40 11.67 18.78
N LEU A 120 -14.20 12.06 19.17
CA LEU A 120 -13.73 11.91 20.54
C LEU A 120 -14.42 12.85 21.52
N GLU A 121 -14.83 14.04 21.08
CA GLU A 121 -15.55 15.01 21.90
C GLU A 121 -17.04 14.68 22.04
N ASN A 122 -17.70 14.27 20.96
CA ASN A 122 -19.14 14.23 20.84
C ASN A 122 -19.76 12.83 20.70
N SER A 123 -18.97 11.76 20.83
CA SER A 123 -19.46 10.38 20.80
C SER A 123 -18.71 9.46 21.75
N ASP A 124 -19.23 8.26 21.99
CA ASP A 124 -18.57 7.21 22.79
C ASP A 124 -17.81 6.19 21.94
N ILE A 125 -17.63 6.47 20.65
CA ILE A 125 -16.98 5.55 19.68
C ILE A 125 -15.50 5.36 20.05
N VAL A 126 -15.06 4.11 20.02
CA VAL A 126 -13.65 3.75 20.13
C VAL A 126 -13.03 3.78 18.74
N ILE A 127 -12.03 4.63 18.56
CA ILE A 127 -11.33 4.79 17.30
C ILE A 127 -10.09 3.89 17.28
N HIS A 128 -10.00 3.04 16.28
CA HIS A 128 -8.84 2.22 16.00
C HIS A 128 -8.04 2.85 14.84
N TYR A 129 -6.88 3.39 15.13
CA TYR A 129 -6.03 4.04 14.12
C TYR A 129 -4.86 3.14 13.76
N VAL A 130 -4.82 2.66 12.53
CA VAL A 130 -3.75 1.83 11.98
C VAL A 130 -2.86 2.70 11.11
N THR A 131 -1.57 2.69 11.37
CA THR A 131 -0.58 3.41 10.56
C THR A 131 0.55 2.48 10.13
N SER A 132 1.06 2.68 8.91
CA SER A 132 2.25 1.98 8.42
C SER A 132 3.56 2.69 8.76
N ASP A 133 3.50 3.81 9.47
CA ASP A 133 4.65 4.55 9.97
C ASP A 133 4.88 4.27 11.47
N PRO A 134 6.02 3.64 11.84
CA PRO A 134 6.31 3.31 13.25
C PRO A 134 6.54 4.54 14.13
N GLU A 135 6.83 5.69 13.54
CA GLU A 135 7.12 6.97 14.21
C GLU A 135 5.97 7.98 14.07
N ASP A 136 4.79 7.52 13.65
CA ASP A 136 3.64 8.38 13.46
C ASP A 136 3.31 9.17 14.72
N GLN A 137 3.02 10.47 14.55
CA GLN A 137 2.64 11.39 15.63
C GLN A 137 1.40 10.93 16.40
N VAL A 138 0.54 10.10 15.81
CA VAL A 138 -0.66 9.57 16.47
C VAL A 138 -0.37 8.75 17.72
N PHE A 139 0.84 8.19 17.86
CA PHE A 139 1.28 7.51 19.08
C PHE A 139 1.45 8.44 20.29
N GLN A 140 1.47 9.77 20.08
CA GLN A 140 1.53 10.77 21.13
C GLN A 140 0.14 11.16 21.65
N ILE A 141 -0.93 10.83 20.92
CA ILE A 141 -2.31 11.13 21.29
C ILE A 141 -2.69 10.31 22.53
N ARG A 142 -3.06 10.98 23.61
CA ARG A 142 -3.43 10.37 24.89
C ARG A 142 -4.93 10.51 25.10
N HIS A 143 -5.70 9.54 24.63
CA HIS A 143 -7.13 9.45 24.83
C HIS A 143 -7.56 8.00 24.98
N GLU A 144 -8.40 7.67 25.97
CA GLU A 144 -8.77 6.27 26.29
C GLU A 144 -9.48 5.57 25.14
N ARG A 145 -10.26 6.32 24.36
CA ARG A 145 -11.01 5.84 23.19
C ARG A 145 -10.23 5.93 21.87
N PHE A 146 -8.99 6.42 21.88
CA PHE A 146 -8.12 6.45 20.71
C PHE A 146 -7.02 5.38 20.82
N LYS A 147 -7.08 4.35 19.99
CA LYS A 147 -6.16 3.22 20.00
C LYS A 147 -5.33 3.20 18.72
N ALA A 148 -4.06 3.59 18.80
CA ALA A 148 -3.13 3.58 17.68
C ALA A 148 -2.34 2.28 17.60
N TYR A 149 -2.09 1.81 16.35
CA TYR A 149 -1.38 0.56 16.04
C TYR A 149 -0.43 0.77 14.87
N TYR A 150 0.81 0.34 15.04
CA TYR A 150 1.77 0.24 13.95
C TYR A 150 1.65 -1.12 13.25
N ILE A 151 1.33 -1.09 11.97
CA ILE A 151 1.22 -2.29 11.12
C ILE A 151 1.91 -1.97 9.79
N GLY A 152 3.07 -2.58 9.57
CA GLY A 152 3.82 -2.40 8.32
C GLY A 152 3.07 -2.95 7.10
N GLU A 153 3.43 -2.47 5.93
CA GLU A 153 2.72 -2.71 4.66
C GLU A 153 2.43 -4.19 4.37
N ILE A 154 3.39 -5.08 4.66
CA ILE A 154 3.22 -6.52 4.39
C ILE A 154 2.14 -7.14 5.30
N LYS A 155 2.13 -6.78 6.57
CA LYS A 155 1.14 -7.29 7.53
C LYS A 155 -0.22 -6.61 7.37
N LEU A 156 -0.23 -5.39 6.86
CA LEU A 156 -1.46 -4.67 6.52
C LEU A 156 -2.35 -5.49 5.59
N ILE A 157 -1.78 -6.12 4.57
CA ILE A 157 -2.51 -6.99 3.64
C ILE A 157 -3.30 -8.05 4.41
N THR A 158 -2.62 -8.75 5.32
CA THR A 158 -3.25 -9.80 6.14
C THR A 158 -4.25 -9.23 7.15
N LEU A 159 -3.97 -8.05 7.70
CA LEU A 159 -4.88 -7.36 8.61
C LEU A 159 -6.18 -7.01 7.88
N MET A 160 -6.10 -6.36 6.73
CA MET A 160 -7.27 -5.97 5.94
C MET A 160 -8.13 -7.16 5.55
N MET A 161 -7.51 -8.26 5.11
CA MET A 161 -8.23 -9.50 4.76
C MET A 161 -8.97 -10.15 5.94
N LYS A 162 -8.48 -9.97 7.18
CA LYS A 162 -9.04 -10.54 8.41
C LYS A 162 -9.82 -9.52 9.25
N LEU A 163 -9.97 -8.32 8.75
CA LEU A 163 -10.57 -7.23 9.49
C LEU A 163 -12.05 -7.54 9.79
N ASP A 164 -12.43 -7.30 11.04
CA ASP A 164 -13.80 -7.29 11.52
C ASP A 164 -14.05 -5.93 12.17
N CYS A 165 -14.72 -5.06 11.42
CA CYS A 165 -14.99 -3.67 11.78
C CYS A 165 -16.28 -3.23 11.09
N ASP A 166 -17.02 -2.26 11.64
CA ASP A 166 -18.21 -1.74 10.97
C ASP A 166 -17.81 -0.80 9.84
N ILE A 167 -16.90 0.13 10.11
CA ILE A 167 -16.50 1.21 9.19
C ILE A 167 -14.97 1.29 9.10
N VAL A 168 -14.47 1.37 7.88
CA VAL A 168 -13.05 1.63 7.56
C VAL A 168 -12.92 2.93 6.79
N VAL A 169 -12.13 3.85 7.29
CA VAL A 169 -11.85 5.15 6.68
C VAL A 169 -10.40 5.20 6.22
N MET A 170 -10.16 5.53 4.97
CA MET A 170 -8.81 5.59 4.42
C MET A 170 -8.67 6.65 3.32
N THR A 171 -7.47 7.23 3.21
CA THR A 171 -7.09 8.12 2.11
C THR A 171 -6.50 7.36 0.93
N MET A 172 -6.00 6.15 1.17
CA MET A 172 -5.38 5.33 0.14
C MET A 172 -6.43 4.85 -0.87
N PRO A 173 -6.28 5.15 -2.16
CA PRO A 173 -7.12 4.59 -3.22
C PRO A 173 -6.76 3.13 -3.52
N ASP A 174 -7.28 2.57 -4.60
CA ASP A 174 -6.93 1.25 -5.14
C ASP A 174 -7.35 0.05 -4.27
N LEU A 175 -8.38 0.23 -3.42
CA LEU A 175 -9.02 -0.89 -2.72
C LEU A 175 -9.48 -1.94 -3.74
N GLU A 176 -9.21 -3.23 -3.50
CA GLU A 176 -9.45 -4.38 -4.38
C GLU A 176 -8.63 -4.39 -5.69
N THR A 177 -8.04 -3.27 -6.11
CA THR A 177 -7.31 -3.17 -7.37
C THR A 177 -5.96 -3.88 -7.30
N TYR A 178 -5.22 -3.70 -6.20
CA TYR A 178 -3.92 -4.35 -6.00
C TYR A 178 -3.94 -5.31 -4.82
N HIS A 179 -3.03 -5.15 -3.88
CA HIS A 179 -2.83 -6.07 -2.75
C HIS A 179 -3.70 -5.74 -1.54
N ILE A 180 -4.26 -4.54 -1.42
CA ILE A 180 -5.22 -4.22 -0.36
C ILE A 180 -6.60 -4.67 -0.78
N LYS A 181 -7.16 -5.62 -0.01
CA LYS A 181 -8.45 -6.24 -0.28
C LYS A 181 -9.44 -5.90 0.82
N ARG A 182 -10.73 -5.91 0.45
CA ARG A 182 -11.82 -5.90 1.44
C ARG A 182 -11.75 -7.15 2.30
N SER A 183 -12.33 -7.09 3.48
CA SER A 183 -12.35 -8.22 4.40
C SER A 183 -12.96 -9.47 3.79
N TYR A 184 -12.33 -10.62 4.07
CA TYR A 184 -12.89 -11.94 3.75
C TYR A 184 -13.72 -12.51 4.89
N VAL A 185 -13.60 -11.96 6.09
CA VAL A 185 -14.31 -12.41 7.28
C VAL A 185 -15.71 -11.79 7.35
N ARG A 186 -15.79 -10.47 7.08
CA ARG A 186 -17.03 -9.72 7.14
C ARG A 186 -17.26 -8.94 5.85
N LYS A 187 -18.40 -9.11 5.21
CA LYS A 187 -18.71 -8.56 3.89
C LYS A 187 -19.56 -7.29 3.92
N ASP A 188 -20.23 -7.03 5.01
CA ASP A 188 -21.13 -5.88 5.24
C ASP A 188 -20.39 -4.64 5.83
N MET A 189 -19.08 -4.66 5.84
CA MET A 189 -18.25 -3.52 6.26
C MET A 189 -18.36 -2.38 5.28
N GLU A 190 -18.49 -1.15 5.79
CA GLU A 190 -18.45 0.07 5.01
C GLU A 190 -17.02 0.58 4.84
N TYR A 191 -16.63 0.86 3.60
CA TYR A 191 -15.32 1.43 3.27
C TYR A 191 -15.50 2.85 2.74
N ILE A 192 -14.96 3.81 3.49
CA ILE A 192 -15.07 5.24 3.21
C ILE A 192 -13.73 5.75 2.67
N HIS A 193 -13.77 6.38 1.51
CA HIS A 193 -12.62 7.09 0.95
C HIS A 193 -12.66 8.56 1.33
N VAL A 194 -11.55 9.06 1.89
CA VAL A 194 -11.33 10.47 2.20
C VAL A 194 -10.24 11.00 1.26
N PRO A 195 -10.57 11.84 0.28
CA PRO A 195 -9.59 12.46 -0.58
C PRO A 195 -8.60 13.32 0.22
N HIS A 196 -7.33 13.23 -0.15
CA HIS A 196 -6.25 14.01 0.48
C HIS A 196 -5.82 15.22 -0.36
N SER A 197 -6.56 15.52 -1.42
CA SER A 197 -6.39 16.68 -2.29
C SER A 197 -7.74 17.30 -2.65
N ILE A 198 -7.71 18.56 -3.10
CA ILE A 198 -8.90 19.33 -3.49
C ILE A 198 -9.07 19.43 -5.02
N ASP A 199 -8.20 18.80 -5.75
CA ASP A 199 -8.19 18.77 -7.21
C ASP A 199 -9.22 17.80 -7.79
N SER A 200 -9.35 17.80 -9.11
CA SER A 200 -10.23 16.89 -9.81
C SER A 200 -9.83 15.42 -9.60
N MET A 201 -10.76 14.60 -9.15
CA MET A 201 -10.55 13.15 -9.02
C MET A 201 -10.26 12.50 -10.37
N ASN A 202 -10.91 12.99 -11.44
CA ASN A 202 -10.71 12.47 -12.79
C ASN A 202 -9.29 12.72 -13.32
N MET A 203 -8.63 13.78 -12.85
CA MET A 203 -7.24 14.09 -13.23
C MET A 203 -6.20 13.35 -12.37
N THR A 204 -6.53 13.06 -11.13
CA THR A 204 -5.59 12.54 -10.13
C THR A 204 -5.69 11.03 -9.99
N TYR A 205 -6.89 10.48 -10.03
CA TYR A 205 -7.11 9.05 -9.81
C TYR A 205 -7.11 8.25 -11.11
N ARG A 206 -6.49 7.08 -11.05
CA ARG A 206 -6.56 6.11 -12.13
C ARG A 206 -7.95 5.49 -12.20
N LYS A 207 -8.35 5.07 -13.39
CA LYS A 207 -9.58 4.28 -13.56
C LYS A 207 -9.55 3.06 -12.63
N GLY A 208 -10.63 2.86 -11.90
CA GLY A 208 -10.80 1.73 -10.99
C GLY A 208 -10.30 1.95 -9.57
N SER A 209 -9.59 3.06 -9.27
CA SER A 209 -8.95 3.27 -7.98
C SER A 209 -9.92 3.50 -6.82
N ILE A 210 -11.12 4.01 -7.09
CA ILE A 210 -12.16 4.26 -6.07
C ILE A 210 -13.42 3.41 -6.27
N ASP A 211 -13.42 2.47 -7.22
CA ASP A 211 -14.61 1.70 -7.60
C ASP A 211 -15.18 0.85 -6.46
N HIS A 212 -14.31 0.39 -5.58
CA HIS A 212 -14.66 -0.55 -4.51
C HIS A 212 -14.92 0.08 -3.13
N PHE A 213 -14.99 1.41 -3.08
CA PHE A 213 -15.46 2.12 -1.89
C PHE A 213 -16.98 2.24 -1.90
N ASP A 214 -17.59 2.21 -0.72
CA ASP A 214 -19.02 2.33 -0.54
C ASP A 214 -19.44 3.80 -0.42
N THR A 215 -18.60 4.60 0.27
CA THR A 215 -18.84 6.02 0.54
C THR A 215 -17.61 6.86 0.16
N ILE A 216 -17.85 8.03 -0.41
CA ILE A 216 -16.81 9.03 -0.72
C ILE A 216 -17.13 10.32 0.04
N PHE A 217 -16.16 10.83 0.78
CA PHE A 217 -16.22 12.14 1.41
C PHE A 217 -15.77 13.22 0.42
N CYS A 218 -16.74 13.83 -0.26
CA CYS A 218 -16.45 14.81 -1.30
C CYS A 218 -15.97 16.14 -0.71
N VAL A 219 -14.83 16.64 -1.19
CA VAL A 219 -14.28 17.93 -0.74
C VAL A 219 -15.08 19.12 -1.28
N GLY A 220 -15.83 18.92 -2.37
CA GLY A 220 -16.67 19.93 -2.98
C GLY A 220 -17.61 19.32 -4.02
N PRO A 221 -18.52 20.12 -4.61
CA PRO A 221 -19.51 19.64 -5.57
C PRO A 221 -18.88 18.99 -6.81
N HIS A 222 -17.71 19.44 -7.24
CA HIS A 222 -17.01 18.87 -8.39
C HIS A 222 -16.66 17.38 -8.18
N HIS A 223 -16.27 16.96 -6.97
CA HIS A 223 -16.03 15.55 -6.68
C HIS A 223 -17.30 14.72 -6.85
N LYS A 224 -18.43 15.25 -6.38
CA LYS A 224 -19.72 14.58 -6.53
C LYS A 224 -20.08 14.40 -8.00
N ASP A 225 -20.02 15.47 -8.78
CA ASP A 225 -20.35 15.46 -10.22
C ASP A 225 -19.42 14.49 -10.98
N GLU A 226 -18.13 14.46 -10.64
CA GLU A 226 -17.15 13.57 -11.28
C GLU A 226 -17.40 12.10 -10.94
N VAL A 227 -17.70 11.77 -9.67
CA VAL A 227 -18.01 10.40 -9.27
C VAL A 227 -19.31 9.91 -9.89
N GLU A 228 -20.37 10.71 -9.85
CA GLU A 228 -21.64 10.39 -10.52
C GLU A 228 -21.43 10.15 -12.03
N LYS A 229 -20.61 10.97 -12.67
CA LYS A 229 -20.29 10.80 -14.10
C LYS A 229 -19.45 9.56 -14.38
N MET A 230 -18.54 9.22 -13.48
CA MET A 230 -17.74 7.99 -13.56
C MET A 230 -18.64 6.75 -13.42
N GLU A 231 -19.55 6.74 -12.46
CA GLU A 231 -20.54 5.66 -12.25
C GLU A 231 -21.38 5.42 -13.50
N GLU A 232 -21.93 6.47 -14.10
CA GLU A 232 -22.67 6.39 -15.36
C GLU A 232 -21.81 5.85 -16.52
N THR A 233 -20.56 6.35 -16.62
CA THR A 233 -19.70 6.04 -17.78
C THR A 233 -19.21 4.59 -17.76
N TYR A 234 -19.01 4.02 -16.58
CA TYR A 234 -18.43 2.68 -16.41
C TYR A 234 -19.40 1.66 -15.85
N ASP A 235 -20.69 2.00 -15.75
CA ASP A 235 -21.75 1.14 -15.20
C ASP A 235 -21.38 0.58 -13.81
N LEU A 236 -20.97 1.50 -12.91
CA LEU A 236 -20.55 1.15 -11.55
C LEU A 236 -21.71 1.27 -10.56
N PRO A 237 -21.67 0.53 -9.45
CA PRO A 237 -22.62 0.73 -8.36
C PRO A 237 -22.57 2.15 -7.80
N HIS A 238 -23.75 2.70 -7.46
CA HIS A 238 -23.83 4.01 -6.83
C HIS A 238 -23.21 4.01 -5.44
N LYS A 239 -22.36 5.00 -5.18
CA LYS A 239 -21.73 5.25 -3.89
C LYS A 239 -22.50 6.30 -3.11
N VAL A 240 -22.36 6.26 -1.80
CA VAL A 240 -22.83 7.34 -0.95
C VAL A 240 -21.85 8.52 -1.05
N LEU A 241 -22.33 9.66 -1.55
CA LEU A 241 -21.49 10.84 -1.75
C LEU A 241 -21.87 11.90 -0.71
N LEU A 242 -20.98 12.12 0.26
CA LEU A 242 -21.19 13.07 1.35
C LEU A 242 -20.40 14.35 1.12
N ASN A 243 -21.05 15.50 1.26
CA ASN A 243 -20.39 16.80 1.25
C ASN A 243 -19.64 16.99 2.57
N TRP A 244 -18.36 16.67 2.55
CA TRP A 244 -17.51 16.67 3.75
C TRP A 244 -16.70 17.97 3.87
N GLY A 245 -16.23 18.50 2.75
CA GLY A 245 -15.25 19.59 2.73
C GLY A 245 -13.81 19.09 2.85
N TYR A 246 -12.92 19.98 3.30
CA TYR A 246 -11.49 19.67 3.38
C TYR A 246 -10.89 20.19 4.69
N CYS A 247 -10.85 19.34 5.71
CA CYS A 247 -10.45 19.68 7.08
C CYS A 247 -9.10 20.42 7.16
N LEU A 248 -8.13 20.03 6.32
CA LEU A 248 -6.83 20.70 6.30
C LEU A 248 -6.93 22.18 5.94
N LEU A 249 -7.82 22.55 5.04
CA LEU A 249 -8.03 23.96 4.66
C LEU A 249 -8.67 24.75 5.81
N ASP A 250 -9.60 24.14 6.53
CA ASP A 250 -10.22 24.75 7.72
C ASP A 250 -9.19 24.99 8.83
N ASP A 251 -8.30 24.04 9.05
CA ASP A 251 -7.20 24.16 10.00
C ASP A 251 -6.20 25.25 9.59
N MET A 252 -5.82 25.28 8.31
CA MET A 252 -4.94 26.33 7.77
C MET A 252 -5.57 27.72 7.92
N ARG A 253 -6.88 27.83 7.72
CA ARG A 253 -7.62 29.08 7.88
C ARG A 253 -7.64 29.51 9.34
N LYS A 254 -7.96 28.60 10.27
CA LYS A 254 -7.93 28.89 11.72
C LYS A 254 -6.54 29.36 12.17
N ASP A 255 -5.50 28.67 11.69
CA ASP A 255 -4.11 28.99 12.00
C ASP A 255 -3.71 30.36 11.43
N TYR A 256 -4.14 30.69 10.22
CA TYR A 256 -3.92 32.00 9.63
C TYR A 256 -4.65 33.14 10.38
N GLU A 257 -5.91 32.90 10.77
CA GLU A 257 -6.74 33.88 11.50
C GLU A 257 -6.21 34.10 12.93
N SER A 258 -5.56 33.12 13.54
CA SER A 258 -4.99 33.20 14.89
C SER A 258 -3.66 33.93 14.97
N LYS A 259 -2.93 34.08 13.83
CA LYS A 259 -1.62 34.74 13.80
C LYS A 259 -1.76 36.24 13.64
N GLU A 260 -0.90 36.98 14.37
CA GLU A 260 -0.74 38.41 14.13
C GLU A 260 -0.27 38.65 12.68
N LYS A 261 -0.99 39.55 11.99
CA LYS A 261 -0.64 39.91 10.62
C LYS A 261 0.61 40.79 10.63
N VAL A 262 1.75 40.22 10.32
CA VAL A 262 2.98 40.97 10.11
C VAL A 262 2.93 41.59 8.70
N ILE A 263 2.89 42.93 8.65
CA ILE A 263 3.01 43.63 7.38
C ILE A 263 4.48 43.69 7.03
N ASN A 264 4.92 42.88 6.09
CA ASN A 264 6.28 42.94 5.55
C ASN A 264 6.35 44.03 4.47
N GLU A 265 7.31 44.93 4.60
CA GLU A 265 7.62 45.93 3.57
C GLU A 265 8.15 45.27 2.27
N GLN A 266 8.79 44.10 2.42
CA GLN A 266 9.28 43.30 1.29
C GLN A 266 8.22 42.32 0.80
N LYS A 267 8.06 42.28 -0.53
CA LYS A 267 7.21 41.31 -1.19
C LYS A 267 7.84 39.91 -1.11
N THR A 268 7.07 38.92 -0.68
CA THR A 268 7.49 37.53 -0.67
C THR A 268 6.83 36.81 -1.84
N ILE A 269 7.61 36.09 -2.63
CA ILE A 269 7.13 35.22 -3.72
C ILE A 269 7.37 33.80 -3.29
N LEU A 270 6.29 33.00 -3.20
CA LEU A 270 6.38 31.57 -2.98
C LEU A 270 6.49 30.85 -4.31
N ILE A 271 7.59 30.13 -4.51
CA ILE A 271 7.79 29.22 -5.63
C ILE A 271 7.65 27.80 -5.08
N ALA A 272 6.57 27.11 -5.44
CA ALA A 272 6.26 25.76 -4.93
C ALA A 272 6.03 24.80 -6.12
N PRO A 273 7.11 24.34 -6.77
CA PRO A 273 7.02 23.40 -7.88
C PRO A 273 6.52 22.03 -7.38
N SER A 274 6.07 21.19 -8.32
CA SER A 274 5.74 19.80 -8.04
C SER A 274 6.96 19.03 -7.49
N TRP A 275 6.71 17.95 -6.76
CA TRP A 275 7.73 17.04 -6.24
C TRP A 275 8.44 16.20 -7.30
N GLN A 276 8.03 16.30 -8.57
CA GLN A 276 8.64 15.59 -9.69
C GLN A 276 10.09 16.06 -9.92
N GLU A 277 10.96 15.12 -10.32
CA GLU A 277 12.35 15.41 -10.64
C GLU A 277 12.49 16.44 -11.76
N ASP A 278 11.63 16.37 -12.80
CA ASP A 278 11.57 17.32 -13.92
C ASP A 278 10.65 18.50 -13.60
N ASN A 279 10.96 19.26 -12.58
CA ASN A 279 10.13 20.41 -12.22
C ASN A 279 10.58 21.70 -12.94
N ILE A 280 9.66 22.68 -12.97
CA ILE A 280 9.86 23.95 -13.69
C ILE A 280 11.05 24.77 -13.15
N VAL A 281 11.45 24.53 -11.90
CA VAL A 281 12.58 25.25 -11.28
C VAL A 281 13.89 24.90 -11.99
N ASP A 282 14.08 23.62 -12.32
CA ASP A 282 15.28 23.11 -12.99
C ASP A 282 15.37 23.58 -14.44
N SER A 283 14.22 23.87 -15.07
CA SER A 283 14.16 24.26 -16.49
C SER A 283 14.01 25.77 -16.72
N CYS A 284 13.59 26.55 -15.71
CA CYS A 284 13.20 27.95 -15.89
C CYS A 284 13.92 28.96 -14.97
N LEU A 285 14.76 28.52 -14.05
CA LEU A 285 15.44 29.37 -13.08
C LEU A 285 16.97 29.35 -13.23
N GLU A 286 17.49 29.15 -14.44
CA GLU A 286 18.90 29.41 -14.77
C GLU A 286 19.18 30.94 -14.87
#